data_612b56fa4d23ab7188a5dfc52901ec69
#
_entry.id   612b56fa4d23ab7188a5dfc52901ec69
#
_cell.length_a   1.000
_cell.length_b   1.000
_cell.length_c   1.000
_cell.angle_alpha   90.00
_cell.angle_beta   90.00
_cell.angle_gamma   90.00
#
_symmetry.space_group_name_H-M   'P 1'
#
loop_
_entity.id
_entity.type
_entity.pdbx_description
1 polymer ?
#
loop_
_entity_poly.entity_id
_entity_poly.type
_entity_poly.pdbx_seq_one_letter_code
_entity_poly.pdbx_strand_id
1 'polypeptide(L)'
;MREESRLRFESLRQDGLSVTEYEARFCQLSRHALAIIPNETERIRRFVRGLTFSIRSAVFRASREGASFQSIVSAAKEAELMEREEFGDPKRDRY
;
A
#
# COMPACT_ATOMS: atom_id res chain seq x y z
N MET A 1 16.59 12.13 -12.12
CA MET A 1 16.04 12.11 -11.50
C MET A 1 15.93 12.81 -10.78
N ARG A 2 15.50 12.95 -10.29
CA ARG A 2 15.45 13.83 -9.86
C ARG A 2 14.87 14.01 -8.57
N GLU A 3 15.07 15.03 -7.93
CA GLU A 3 14.57 15.41 -6.67
C GLU A 3 13.06 15.39 -6.65
N GLU A 4 12.50 15.79 -7.74
CA GLU A 4 11.08 15.82 -7.91
C GLU A 4 10.43 14.46 -7.81
N SER A 5 10.99 13.46 -8.47
CA SER A 5 10.48 12.11 -8.43
C SER A 5 10.60 11.52 -7.04
N ARG A 6 11.70 11.83 -6.38
CA ARG A 6 11.92 11.34 -5.05
C ARG A 6 10.89 11.90 -4.06
N LEU A 7 10.62 13.19 -4.16
CA LEU A 7 9.65 13.81 -3.28
C LEU A 7 8.26 13.24 -3.49
N ARG A 8 7.89 13.00 -4.73
CA ARG A 8 6.61 12.39 -5.02
C ARG A 8 6.49 11.02 -4.40
N PHE A 9 7.53 10.24 -4.53
CA PHE A 9 7.51 8.90 -4.00
C PHE A 9 7.42 8.91 -2.48
N GLU A 10 8.17 9.78 -1.85
CA GLU A 10 8.18 9.83 -0.39
C GLU A 10 6.89 10.37 0.20
N SER A 11 6.16 11.16 -0.56
CA SER A 11 4.91 11.72 -0.05
C SER A 11 3.68 10.97 -0.52
N LEU A 12 3.87 9.91 -1.28
CA LEU A 12 2.74 9.16 -1.77
C LEU A 12 1.98 8.51 -0.62
N ARG A 13 0.66 8.68 -0.63
CA ARG A 13 -0.21 8.10 0.38
C ARG A 13 -1.42 7.49 -0.30
N GLN A 14 -2.00 6.49 0.34
CA GLN A 14 -3.19 5.88 -0.19
C GLN A 14 -4.38 6.84 -0.16
N ASP A 15 -4.59 7.48 0.96
CA ASP A 15 -5.70 8.41 1.13
C ASP A 15 -7.01 7.83 0.60
N GLY A 16 -7.60 8.43 -0.41
CA GLY A 16 -8.86 7.99 -0.94
C GLY A 16 -8.77 6.94 -2.02
N LEU A 17 -7.56 6.49 -2.33
CA LEU A 17 -7.38 5.47 -3.36
C LEU A 17 -7.67 4.09 -2.82
N SER A 18 -8.07 3.18 -3.70
CA SER A 18 -8.12 1.79 -3.34
C SER A 18 -6.68 1.28 -3.22
N VAL A 19 -6.53 0.13 -2.58
CA VAL A 19 -5.20 -0.47 -2.49
C VAL A 19 -4.64 -0.74 -3.88
N THR A 20 -5.49 -1.21 -4.79
CA THR A 20 -5.04 -1.49 -6.15
C THR A 20 -4.52 -0.24 -6.82
N GLU A 21 -5.23 0.86 -6.67
CA GLU A 21 -4.80 2.12 -7.26
C GLU A 21 -3.51 2.63 -6.61
N TYR A 22 -3.45 2.50 -5.30
CA TYR A 22 -2.27 2.92 -4.58
C TYR A 22 -1.05 2.09 -5.01
N GLU A 23 -1.25 0.79 -5.14
CA GLU A 23 -0.17 -0.08 -5.57
C GLU A 23 0.34 0.31 -6.95
N ALA A 24 -0.59 0.60 -7.86
CA ALA A 24 -0.19 0.97 -9.22
C ALA A 24 0.66 2.23 -9.21
N ARG A 25 0.25 3.22 -8.44
CA ARG A 25 1.02 4.45 -8.36
C ARG A 25 2.35 4.25 -7.69
N PHE A 26 2.35 3.44 -6.64
CA PHE A 26 3.58 3.15 -5.94
C PHE A 26 4.59 2.47 -6.86
N CYS A 27 4.13 1.47 -7.60
CA CYS A 27 5.03 0.76 -8.50
C CYS A 27 5.54 1.65 -9.61
N GLN A 28 4.69 2.52 -10.11
CA GLN A 28 5.11 3.44 -11.15
C GLN A 28 6.20 4.39 -10.66
N LEU A 29 5.99 4.95 -9.48
CA LEU A 29 6.97 5.87 -8.92
C LEU A 29 8.24 5.17 -8.50
N SER A 30 8.13 3.95 -8.00
CA SER A 30 9.31 3.24 -7.55
C SER A 30 10.24 2.88 -8.71
N ARG A 31 9.68 2.73 -9.90
CA ARG A 31 10.53 2.48 -11.06
C ARG A 31 11.46 3.64 -11.32
N HIS A 32 11.00 4.84 -11.08
CA HIS A 32 11.81 6.02 -11.30
C HIS A 32 12.72 6.33 -10.13
N ALA A 33 12.53 5.63 -9.02
CA ALA A 33 13.29 5.89 -7.82
C ALA A 33 14.14 4.69 -7.40
N LEU A 34 14.52 3.86 -8.35
CA LEU A 34 15.28 2.66 -8.04
C LEU A 34 16.55 2.94 -7.28
N ALA A 35 17.21 4.04 -7.62
CA ALA A 35 18.47 4.36 -6.97
C ALA A 35 18.27 4.75 -5.51
N ILE A 36 17.04 5.07 -5.13
CA ILE A 36 16.73 5.49 -3.78
C ILE A 36 16.29 4.33 -2.92
N ILE A 37 15.73 3.31 -3.54
CA ILE A 37 15.22 2.16 -2.82
C ILE A 37 16.13 0.97 -3.11
N PRO A 38 17.07 0.71 -2.23
CA PRO A 38 18.09 -0.30 -2.50
C PRO A 38 17.62 -1.75 -2.43
N ASN A 39 16.55 -2.02 -1.71
CA ASN A 39 16.13 -3.41 -1.59
C ASN A 39 14.64 -3.52 -1.32
N GLU A 40 14.19 -4.76 -1.34
CA GLU A 40 12.77 -5.02 -1.17
C GLU A 40 12.26 -4.68 0.21
N THR A 41 13.06 -4.86 1.21
CA THR A 41 12.66 -4.53 2.57
C THR A 41 12.29 -3.05 2.68
N GLU A 42 13.11 -2.20 2.10
CA GLU A 42 12.85 -0.77 2.14
C GLU A 42 11.63 -0.43 1.31
N ARG A 43 11.44 -1.12 0.20
CA ARG A 43 10.31 -0.92 -0.65
C ARG A 43 9.01 -1.25 0.07
N ILE A 44 9.01 -2.37 0.77
CA ILE A 44 7.86 -2.79 1.55
C ILE A 44 7.56 -1.76 2.63
N ARG A 45 8.59 -1.30 3.31
CA ARG A 45 8.42 -0.34 4.38
C ARG A 45 7.74 0.93 3.88
N ARG A 46 8.17 1.43 2.73
CA ARG A 46 7.59 2.64 2.20
C ARG A 46 6.16 2.44 1.74
N PHE A 47 5.90 1.27 1.16
CA PHE A 47 4.55 0.95 0.72
C PHE A 47 3.59 0.92 1.91
N VAL A 48 3.99 0.24 2.96
CA VAL A 48 3.16 0.10 4.15
C VAL A 48 2.93 1.45 4.82
N ARG A 49 3.96 2.25 4.85
CA ARG A 49 3.85 3.55 5.50
C ARG A 49 2.79 4.43 4.85
N GLY A 50 2.58 4.28 3.56
CA GLY A 50 1.61 5.12 2.85
C GLY A 50 0.18 4.62 2.91
N LEU A 51 -0.04 3.42 3.43
CA LEU A 51 -1.39 2.88 3.53
C LEU A 51 -2.19 3.64 4.58
N THR A 52 -3.52 3.61 4.45
CA THR A 52 -4.36 4.22 5.47
C THR A 52 -4.15 3.46 6.77
N PHE A 53 -4.45 4.10 7.86
CA PHE A 53 -4.13 3.55 9.17
C PHE A 53 -4.75 2.17 9.41
N SER A 54 -6.03 2.01 9.10
CA SER A 54 -6.69 0.73 9.38
C SER A 54 -6.10 -0.41 8.57
N ILE A 55 -5.80 -0.15 7.30
CA ILE A 55 -5.21 -1.17 6.45
C ILE A 55 -3.78 -1.44 6.86
N ARG A 56 -3.05 -0.39 7.20
CA ARG A 56 -1.67 -0.53 7.64
C ARG A 56 -1.59 -1.40 8.89
N SER A 57 -2.49 -1.18 9.83
CA SER A 57 -2.50 -1.97 11.05
C SER A 57 -2.76 -3.44 10.76
N ALA A 58 -3.72 -3.71 9.88
CA ALA A 58 -4.04 -5.08 9.54
C ALA A 58 -2.87 -5.77 8.85
N VAL A 59 -2.21 -5.05 7.95
CA VAL A 59 -1.06 -5.60 7.25
C VAL A 59 0.08 -5.88 8.22
N PHE A 60 0.29 -4.96 9.13
CA PHE A 60 1.35 -5.09 10.11
C PHE A 60 1.15 -6.36 10.95
N ARG A 61 -0.10 -6.61 11.35
CA ARG A 61 -0.39 -7.81 12.13
C ARG A 61 -0.27 -9.08 11.32
N ALA A 62 -0.58 -9.00 10.03
CA ALA A 62 -0.56 -10.17 9.18
C ALA A 62 0.82 -10.48 8.60
N SER A 63 1.68 -9.49 8.53
CA SER A 63 2.97 -9.70 7.88
C SER A 63 3.91 -10.49 8.76
N ARG A 64 4.78 -11.22 8.11
CA ARG A 64 5.76 -12.00 8.80
C ARG A 64 7.12 -11.60 8.34
N GLU A 65 8.08 -11.92 9.15
CA GLU A 65 9.45 -11.65 8.80
C GLU A 65 9.76 -12.34 7.50
N GLY A 66 10.35 -11.62 6.56
CA GLY A 66 10.69 -12.19 5.28
C GLY A 66 9.56 -12.17 4.26
N ALA A 67 8.45 -11.52 4.58
CA ALA A 67 7.34 -11.45 3.64
C ALA A 67 7.76 -10.72 2.37
N SER A 68 7.25 -11.18 1.23
CA SER A 68 7.56 -10.54 -0.04
C SER A 68 6.64 -9.34 -0.25
N PHE A 69 7.04 -8.50 -1.19
CA PHE A 69 6.21 -7.33 -1.53
C PHE A 69 4.82 -7.80 -1.97
N GLN A 70 4.77 -8.85 -2.78
CA GLN A 70 3.50 -9.36 -3.26
C GLN A 70 2.59 -9.84 -2.13
N SER A 71 3.15 -10.50 -1.14
CA SER A 71 2.31 -10.97 -0.04
C SER A 71 1.83 -9.79 0.81
N ILE A 72 2.62 -8.74 0.92
CA ILE A 72 2.20 -7.55 1.63
C ILE A 72 1.04 -6.88 0.88
N VAL A 73 1.16 -6.77 -0.44
CA VAL A 73 0.10 -6.18 -1.25
C VAL A 73 -1.17 -7.01 -1.13
N SER A 74 -1.04 -8.32 -1.16
CA SER A 74 -2.21 -9.20 -1.02
C SER A 74 -2.88 -9.01 0.32
N ALA A 75 -2.09 -8.89 1.38
CA ALA A 75 -2.64 -8.66 2.71
C ALA A 75 -3.38 -7.34 2.77
N ALA A 76 -2.85 -6.32 2.10
CA ALA A 76 -3.50 -5.01 2.08
C ALA A 76 -4.82 -5.07 1.34
N LYS A 77 -4.85 -5.77 0.23
CA LYS A 77 -6.09 -5.91 -0.54
C LYS A 77 -7.13 -6.67 0.24
N GLU A 78 -6.69 -7.69 0.94
CA GLU A 78 -7.60 -8.47 1.75
C GLU A 78 -8.15 -7.65 2.91
N ALA A 79 -7.30 -6.85 3.54
CA ALA A 79 -7.74 -5.99 4.62
C ALA A 79 -8.77 -4.98 4.12
N GLU A 80 -8.57 -4.47 2.94
CA GLU A 80 -9.50 -3.51 2.36
C GLU A 80 -10.85 -4.17 2.12
N LEU A 81 -10.83 -5.38 1.62
CA LEU A 81 -12.04 -6.11 1.35
C LEU A 81 -12.81 -6.39 2.64
N MET A 82 -12.10 -6.80 3.67
CA MET A 82 -12.71 -7.05 4.96
C MET A 82 -13.31 -5.77 5.54
N GLU A 83 -12.64 -4.68 5.33
CA GLU A 83 -13.11 -3.40 5.81
C GLU A 83 -14.43 -3.02 5.17
N ARG A 84 -14.53 -3.27 3.88
CA ARG A 84 -15.77 -3.01 3.18
C ARG A 84 -16.91 -3.84 3.68
N GLU A 85 -16.63 -5.09 3.97
CA GLU A 85 -17.66 -5.99 4.47
C GLU A 85 -18.12 -5.58 5.86
N GLU A 86 -17.16 -5.17 6.67
CA GLU A 86 -17.46 -4.82 8.04
C GLU A 86 -18.26 -3.54 8.16
N PHE A 87 -17.89 -2.52 7.40
CA PHE A 87 -18.55 -1.24 7.51
C PHE A 87 -19.63 -1.02 6.47
N GLY A 88 -19.84 -2.03 5.64
CA GLY A 88 -20.88 -1.96 4.65
C GLY A 88 -20.45 -1.23 3.39
N ASP A 89 -20.89 -1.77 2.27
CA ASP A 89 -20.69 -1.17 0.98
C ASP A 89 -22.01 -0.52 0.65
N PRO A 90 -22.05 0.75 0.30
CA PRO A 90 -23.30 1.40 -0.03
C PRO A 90 -24.15 0.64 -1.03
N LYS A 91 -23.50 -0.10 -1.89
CA LYS A 91 -24.21 -0.88 -2.84
C LYS A 91 -24.72 -2.17 -2.31
N ARG A 92 -24.25 -2.65 -1.21
CA ARG A 92 -24.63 -3.84 -0.65
C ARG A 92 -25.83 -3.70 0.07
N ASP A 93 -26.50 -3.24 0.39
CA ASP A 93 -27.57 -3.09 1.00
C ASP A 93 -28.01 -3.61 1.77
N ARG A 94 -28.42 -3.59 2.25
CA ARG A 94 -28.80 -3.86 3.02
C ARG A 94 -29.70 -4.41 3.10
N TYR A 95 -30.19 -5.00 3.27
CA TYR A 95 -30.98 -5.58 3.34
C TYR A 95 -31.54 -5.34 3.76
#